data_0cd47c2333e297b15cf1c85a6314f7c2
#
_entry.id   0cd47c2333e297b15cf1c85a6314f7c2
#
_cell.length_a   1.000
_cell.length_b   1.000
_cell.length_c   1.000
_cell.angle_alpha   90.00
_cell.angle_beta   90.00
_cell.angle_gamma   90.00
#
_symmetry.space_group_name_H-M   'P 1'
#
loop_
_entity.id
_entity.type
_entity.pdbx_description
1 polymer ?
#
loop_
_entity_poly.entity_id
_entity_poly.type
_entity_poly.pdbx_seq_one_letter_code
_entity_poly.pdbx_strand_id
1 'polypeptide(L)'
;AHACMKIAKSQFAISIPRNNPLYDELFTMFKDAIKHQSESKLLELEDGDKGVQQLIPFWEWQNKTTDITRLLHAQRDNVDDYNKSLFYNWSLIKDNLNLADCIISSNEIVINVDFLPVEVIPSFNECPHKIFMSATIEDDTVLVSHFNIESTDITEAITPEKANDIGERLIVIPQEINPKITDDNLKKYFKLISGKKNVIV
;
A
#
# COMPACT_ATOMS: atom_id res chain seq x y z
N ALA A 1 -11.39 29.02 -9.54
CA ALA A 1 -10.95 28.36 -8.32
C ALA A 1 -10.14 27.10 -8.71
N HIS A 2 -8.91 27.00 -8.26
CA HIS A 2 -8.09 25.82 -8.50
C HIS A 2 -8.43 24.79 -7.44
N ALA A 3 -8.87 23.62 -7.85
CA ALA A 3 -9.05 22.49 -6.95
C ALA A 3 -7.75 21.68 -6.89
N CYS A 4 -7.24 21.44 -5.69
CA CYS A 4 -6.13 20.55 -5.48
C CYS A 4 -6.69 19.20 -4.99
N MET A 5 -6.40 18.13 -5.70
CA MET A 5 -6.78 16.78 -5.31
C MET A 5 -5.55 16.03 -4.83
N LYS A 6 -5.64 15.43 -3.65
CA LYS A 6 -4.63 14.53 -3.13
C LYS A 6 -5.11 13.10 -3.32
N ILE A 7 -4.42 12.36 -4.17
CA ILE A 7 -4.62 10.92 -4.31
C ILE A 7 -3.59 10.23 -3.43
N ALA A 8 -4.04 9.43 -2.48
CA ALA A 8 -3.17 8.63 -1.64
C ALA A 8 -3.29 7.15 -2.01
N LYS A 9 -2.18 6.44 -2.14
CA LYS A 9 -2.17 4.99 -2.42
C LYS A 9 -3.02 4.22 -1.40
N SER A 10 -3.11 4.69 -0.16
CA SER A 10 -3.96 4.11 0.89
C SER A 10 -5.46 4.12 0.58
N GLN A 11 -5.93 4.94 -0.36
CA GLN A 11 -7.32 4.90 -0.83
C GLN A 11 -7.61 3.68 -1.71
N PHE A 12 -6.57 3.07 -2.28
CA PHE A 12 -6.64 1.87 -3.11
C PHE A 12 -6.05 0.65 -2.38
N ALA A 13 -6.11 0.67 -1.07
CA ALA A 13 -5.71 -0.41 -0.21
C ALA A 13 -6.74 -0.64 0.90
N ILE A 14 -6.88 -1.89 1.31
CA ILE A 14 -7.68 -2.30 2.44
C ILE A 14 -6.74 -3.05 3.37
N SER A 15 -6.71 -2.68 4.63
CA SER A 15 -6.06 -3.45 5.70
C SER A 15 -7.09 -3.75 6.77
N ILE A 16 -7.28 -5.02 7.09
CA ILE A 16 -8.25 -5.49 8.07
C ILE A 16 -7.47 -6.20 9.17
N PRO A 17 -7.28 -5.55 10.32
CA PRO A 17 -6.52 -6.14 11.42
C PRO A 17 -7.28 -7.29 12.08
N ARG A 18 -6.55 -8.20 12.70
CA ARG A 18 -7.10 -9.41 13.36
C ARG A 18 -8.18 -9.13 14.40
N ASN A 19 -8.11 -7.99 15.07
CA ASN A 19 -9.11 -7.60 16.08
C ASN A 19 -10.42 -7.06 15.49
N ASN A 20 -10.49 -6.88 14.16
CA ASN A 20 -11.72 -6.49 13.49
C ASN A 20 -12.54 -7.75 13.17
N PRO A 21 -13.85 -7.79 13.48
CA PRO A 21 -14.71 -8.94 13.19
C PRO A 21 -14.70 -9.39 11.71
N LEU A 22 -14.48 -8.46 10.78
CA LEU A 22 -14.35 -8.75 9.36
C LEU A 22 -13.19 -9.69 9.02
N TYR A 23 -12.14 -9.71 9.86
CA TYR A 23 -10.99 -10.58 9.64
C TYR A 23 -11.41 -12.06 9.64
N ASP A 24 -12.12 -12.51 10.67
CA ASP A 24 -12.48 -13.91 10.83
C ASP A 24 -13.46 -14.37 9.72
N GLU A 25 -14.36 -13.48 9.31
CA GLU A 25 -15.30 -13.76 8.21
C GLU A 25 -14.57 -13.92 6.87
N LEU A 26 -13.65 -12.99 6.55
CA LEU A 26 -12.85 -13.06 5.32
C LEU A 26 -11.85 -14.23 5.37
N PHE A 27 -11.20 -14.45 6.50
CA PHE A 27 -10.31 -15.60 6.67
C PHE A 27 -11.05 -16.91 6.38
N THR A 28 -12.26 -17.05 6.91
CA THR A 28 -13.11 -18.23 6.66
C THR A 28 -13.44 -18.38 5.18
N MET A 29 -13.74 -17.27 4.48
CA MET A 29 -14.01 -17.30 3.04
C MET A 29 -12.81 -17.80 2.21
N PHE A 30 -11.58 -17.52 2.66
CA PHE A 30 -10.36 -17.89 1.94
C PHE A 30 -9.69 -19.16 2.43
N LYS A 31 -10.21 -19.77 3.49
CA LYS A 31 -9.63 -20.95 4.12
C LYS A 31 -9.33 -22.09 3.15
N ASP A 32 -10.26 -22.39 2.25
CA ASP A 32 -10.07 -23.45 1.24
C ASP A 32 -8.97 -23.08 0.24
N ALA A 33 -8.91 -21.83 -0.18
CA ALA A 33 -7.87 -21.36 -1.10
C ALA A 33 -6.47 -21.42 -0.46
N ILE A 34 -6.37 -21.13 0.83
CA ILE A 34 -5.13 -21.28 1.60
C ILE A 34 -4.75 -22.76 1.71
N LYS A 35 -5.70 -23.59 2.10
CA LYS A 35 -5.52 -25.05 2.26
C LYS A 35 -5.04 -25.71 0.98
N HIS A 36 -5.62 -25.36 -0.17
CA HIS A 36 -5.22 -25.89 -1.47
C HIS A 36 -3.77 -25.51 -1.84
N GLN A 37 -3.27 -24.38 -1.36
CA GLN A 37 -1.89 -23.97 -1.60
C GLN A 37 -0.93 -24.62 -0.61
N SER A 38 -1.27 -24.63 0.70
CA SER A 38 -0.46 -25.21 1.75
C SER A 38 -1.29 -25.42 3.03
N GLU A 39 -1.47 -26.68 3.40
CA GLU A 39 -2.18 -27.05 4.63
C GLU A 39 -1.37 -26.63 5.88
N SER A 40 -0.04 -26.71 5.83
CA SER A 40 0.81 -26.28 6.95
C SER A 40 0.69 -24.79 7.22
N LYS A 41 0.70 -23.97 6.19
CA LYS A 41 0.51 -22.51 6.35
C LYS A 41 -0.87 -22.15 6.88
N LEU A 42 -1.90 -22.90 6.50
CA LEU A 42 -3.23 -22.70 7.09
C LEU A 42 -3.20 -22.91 8.61
N LEU A 43 -2.60 -24.00 9.07
CA LEU A 43 -2.48 -24.29 10.50
C LEU A 43 -1.67 -23.23 11.23
N GLU A 44 -0.53 -22.80 10.66
CA GLU A 44 0.32 -21.75 11.24
C GLU A 44 -0.43 -20.40 11.34
N LEU A 45 -1.25 -20.05 10.33
CA LEU A 45 -2.09 -18.86 10.38
C LEU A 45 -3.21 -18.96 11.42
N GLU A 46 -3.82 -20.14 11.57
CA GLU A 46 -4.84 -20.40 12.60
C GLU A 46 -4.23 -20.32 14.01
N ASP A 47 -3.02 -20.83 14.20
CA ASP A 47 -2.27 -20.80 15.45
C ASP A 47 -1.75 -19.38 15.79
N GLY A 48 -1.81 -18.46 14.84
CA GLY A 48 -1.41 -17.07 15.04
C GLY A 48 0.10 -16.83 14.91
N ASP A 49 0.81 -17.66 14.15
CA ASP A 49 2.24 -17.46 13.90
C ASP A 49 2.46 -16.16 13.10
N LYS A 50 3.19 -15.22 13.71
CA LYS A 50 3.41 -13.86 13.19
C LYS A 50 4.33 -13.80 11.97
N GLY A 51 5.08 -14.86 11.70
CA GLY A 51 6.01 -14.93 10.57
C GLY A 51 5.35 -15.37 9.27
N VAL A 52 4.12 -15.90 9.33
CA VAL A 52 3.46 -16.51 8.18
C VAL A 52 2.59 -15.52 7.42
N GLN A 53 2.81 -15.48 6.13
CA GLN A 53 1.99 -14.74 5.17
C GLN A 53 1.62 -15.65 4.00
N GLN A 54 0.40 -15.51 3.51
CA GLN A 54 -0.10 -16.25 2.35
C GLN A 54 -0.74 -15.32 1.35
N LEU A 55 -0.26 -15.36 0.12
CA LEU A 55 -0.89 -14.71 -1.01
C LEU A 55 -2.14 -15.50 -1.40
N ILE A 56 -3.27 -14.81 -1.54
CA ILE A 56 -4.49 -15.37 -2.11
C ILE A 56 -4.55 -15.00 -3.60
N PRO A 57 -4.63 -15.98 -4.52
CA PRO A 57 -4.74 -15.70 -5.93
C PRO A 57 -5.97 -14.83 -6.25
N PHE A 58 -5.82 -13.88 -7.17
CA PHE A 58 -6.86 -12.88 -7.43
C PHE A 58 -8.20 -13.50 -7.89
N TRP A 59 -8.17 -14.62 -8.59
CA TRP A 59 -9.40 -15.31 -9.02
C TRP A 59 -10.22 -15.87 -7.85
N GLU A 60 -9.58 -16.24 -6.73
CA GLU A 60 -10.29 -16.75 -5.55
C GLU A 60 -11.16 -15.68 -4.89
N TRP A 61 -10.65 -14.47 -4.78
CA TRP A 61 -11.40 -13.38 -4.16
C TRP A 61 -12.20 -12.56 -5.18
N GLN A 62 -11.83 -12.57 -6.45
CA GLN A 62 -12.64 -12.02 -7.52
C GLN A 62 -13.99 -12.77 -7.61
N ASN A 63 -13.97 -14.09 -7.52
CA ASN A 63 -15.20 -14.91 -7.49
C ASN A 63 -16.09 -14.62 -6.27
N LYS A 64 -15.51 -14.09 -5.20
CA LYS A 64 -16.21 -13.77 -3.95
C LYS A 64 -16.54 -12.27 -3.81
N THR A 65 -16.33 -11.49 -4.85
CA THR A 65 -16.53 -10.02 -4.85
C THR A 65 -17.91 -9.62 -4.32
N THR A 66 -18.95 -10.34 -4.72
CA THR A 66 -20.34 -10.07 -4.27
C THR A 66 -20.49 -10.30 -2.77
N ASP A 67 -19.92 -11.38 -2.25
CA ASP A 67 -20.03 -11.73 -0.83
C ASP A 67 -19.18 -10.78 0.02
N ILE A 68 -17.98 -10.45 -0.42
CA ILE A 68 -17.12 -9.45 0.22
C ILE A 68 -17.81 -8.08 0.24
N THR A 69 -18.42 -7.68 -0.88
CA THR A 69 -19.16 -6.41 -0.96
C THR A 69 -20.33 -6.39 0.02
N ARG A 70 -21.09 -7.47 0.12
CA ARG A 70 -22.21 -7.62 1.04
C ARG A 70 -21.73 -7.53 2.50
N LEU A 71 -20.64 -8.22 2.81
CA LEU A 71 -20.04 -8.22 4.14
C LEU A 71 -19.58 -6.81 4.56
N LEU A 72 -18.79 -6.14 3.72
CA LEU A 72 -18.33 -4.78 3.99
C LEU A 72 -19.48 -3.77 4.08
N HIS A 73 -20.52 -3.94 3.25
CA HIS A 73 -21.71 -3.09 3.31
C HIS A 73 -22.48 -3.28 4.62
N ALA A 74 -22.66 -4.52 5.08
CA ALA A 74 -23.36 -4.82 6.33
C ALA A 74 -22.65 -4.21 7.56
N GLN A 75 -21.33 -4.12 7.51
CA GLN A 75 -20.52 -3.55 8.58
C GLN A 75 -20.28 -2.03 8.47
N ARG A 76 -20.66 -1.42 7.34
CA ARG A 76 -20.46 0.01 7.07
C ARG A 76 -21.08 0.92 8.13
N ASP A 77 -22.29 0.59 8.56
CA ASP A 77 -23.10 1.42 9.45
C ASP A 77 -22.87 1.09 10.94
N ASN A 78 -22.04 0.07 11.22
CA ASN A 78 -21.66 -0.29 12.57
C ASN A 78 -20.54 0.63 13.08
N VAL A 79 -20.93 1.76 13.62
CA VAL A 79 -20.27 2.59 14.67
C VAL A 79 -18.88 3.16 14.38
N ASP A 80 -18.11 2.71 13.38
CA ASP A 80 -16.72 3.14 13.23
C ASP A 80 -16.46 3.72 11.83
N ASP A 81 -15.91 4.92 11.78
CA ASP A 81 -15.44 5.55 10.54
C ASP A 81 -14.45 4.67 9.75
N TYR A 82 -13.78 3.76 10.45
CA TYR A 82 -12.85 2.80 9.83
C TYR A 82 -13.58 1.82 8.89
N ASN A 83 -14.63 1.14 9.35
CA ASN A 83 -15.40 0.20 8.52
C ASN A 83 -16.07 0.92 7.33
N LYS A 84 -16.48 2.16 7.53
CA LYS A 84 -16.98 2.99 6.45
C LYS A 84 -15.93 3.29 5.40
N SER A 85 -14.70 3.58 5.82
CA SER A 85 -13.57 3.80 4.89
C SER A 85 -13.20 2.52 4.13
N LEU A 86 -13.25 1.34 4.78
CA LEU A 86 -13.01 0.06 4.12
C LEU A 86 -14.00 -0.20 2.97
N PHE A 87 -15.28 0.09 3.18
CA PHE A 87 -16.29 -0.05 2.13
C PHE A 87 -16.05 0.90 0.96
N TYR A 88 -15.67 2.16 1.22
CA TYR A 88 -15.34 3.10 0.15
C TYR A 88 -14.10 2.69 -0.62
N ASN A 89 -13.03 2.30 0.06
CA ASN A 89 -11.81 1.81 -0.57
C ASN A 89 -12.09 0.56 -1.43
N TRP A 90 -12.89 -0.37 -0.89
CA TRP A 90 -13.34 -1.55 -1.66
C TRP A 90 -14.08 -1.15 -2.94
N SER A 91 -14.95 -0.16 -2.87
CA SER A 91 -15.71 0.30 -4.03
C SER A 91 -14.83 0.86 -5.15
N LEU A 92 -13.63 1.37 -4.83
CA LEU A 92 -12.67 1.86 -5.80
C LEU A 92 -11.86 0.75 -6.48
N ILE A 93 -11.66 -0.39 -5.79
CA ILE A 93 -10.73 -1.44 -6.24
C ILE A 93 -11.44 -2.69 -6.76
N LYS A 94 -12.68 -2.97 -6.35
CA LYS A 94 -13.41 -4.22 -6.62
C LYS A 94 -13.53 -4.59 -8.10
N ASP A 95 -13.49 -3.62 -8.99
CA ASP A 95 -13.60 -3.83 -10.43
C ASP A 95 -12.23 -3.98 -11.12
N ASN A 96 -11.12 -3.82 -10.35
CA ASN A 96 -9.74 -3.91 -10.83
C ASN A 96 -8.91 -4.93 -10.02
N LEU A 97 -9.54 -6.00 -9.54
CA LEU A 97 -8.90 -6.98 -8.67
C LEU A 97 -7.78 -7.79 -9.35
N ASN A 98 -7.77 -7.85 -10.67
CA ASN A 98 -6.70 -8.46 -11.44
C ASN A 98 -5.36 -7.68 -11.35
N LEU A 99 -5.39 -6.44 -10.87
CA LEU A 99 -4.23 -5.58 -10.64
C LEU A 99 -3.85 -5.50 -9.16
N ALA A 100 -4.47 -6.32 -8.33
CA ALA A 100 -4.33 -6.23 -6.89
C ALA A 100 -3.83 -7.53 -6.28
N ASP A 101 -3.10 -7.39 -5.17
CA ASP A 101 -2.67 -8.48 -4.31
C ASP A 101 -3.51 -8.56 -3.05
N CYS A 102 -3.84 -9.79 -2.65
CA CYS A 102 -4.46 -10.08 -1.36
C CYS A 102 -3.51 -10.95 -0.54
N ILE A 103 -3.02 -10.41 0.56
CA ILE A 103 -2.12 -11.11 1.48
C ILE A 103 -2.83 -11.29 2.81
N ILE A 104 -2.84 -12.53 3.29
CA ILE A 104 -3.35 -12.89 4.61
C ILE A 104 -2.16 -13.23 5.52
N SER A 105 -2.13 -12.61 6.67
CA SER A 105 -1.23 -12.92 7.77
C SER A 105 -2.03 -13.19 9.04
N SER A 106 -1.38 -13.69 10.07
CA SER A 106 -2.03 -13.84 11.39
C SER A 106 -2.42 -12.52 12.06
N ASN A 107 -1.93 -11.38 11.56
CA ASN A 107 -2.18 -10.07 12.15
C ASN A 107 -3.23 -9.27 11.36
N GLU A 108 -3.28 -9.43 10.06
CA GLU A 108 -4.13 -8.63 9.17
C GLU A 108 -4.35 -9.29 7.81
N ILE A 109 -5.41 -8.87 7.14
CA ILE A 109 -5.65 -9.12 5.71
C ILE A 109 -5.42 -7.81 4.99
N VAL A 110 -4.53 -7.83 4.00
CA VAL A 110 -4.22 -6.65 3.18
C VAL A 110 -4.61 -6.92 1.73
N ILE A 111 -5.42 -6.03 1.17
CA ILE A 111 -5.72 -5.99 -0.26
C ILE A 111 -5.13 -4.69 -0.80
N ASN A 112 -4.21 -4.77 -1.72
CA ASN A 112 -3.48 -3.63 -2.25
C ASN A 112 -3.42 -3.68 -3.76
N VAL A 113 -3.63 -2.54 -4.42
CA VAL A 113 -3.54 -2.41 -5.87
C VAL A 113 -2.17 -1.84 -6.21
N ASP A 114 -1.43 -2.51 -7.09
CA ASP A 114 -0.10 -2.06 -7.51
C ASP A 114 -0.16 -0.81 -8.36
N PHE A 115 -1.12 -0.75 -9.27
CA PHE A 115 -1.36 0.41 -10.14
C PHE A 115 -2.67 1.09 -9.75
N LEU A 116 -2.64 2.41 -9.63
CA LEU A 116 -3.82 3.18 -9.25
C LEU A 116 -4.83 3.18 -10.40
N PRO A 117 -6.05 2.68 -10.21
CA PRO A 117 -7.11 2.77 -11.21
C PRO A 117 -7.69 4.20 -11.23
N VAL A 118 -6.90 5.17 -11.69
CA VAL A 118 -7.27 6.60 -11.65
C VAL A 118 -8.48 6.93 -12.52
N GLU A 119 -8.82 6.07 -13.46
CA GLU A 119 -10.01 6.19 -14.32
C GLU A 119 -11.31 6.15 -13.51
N VAL A 120 -11.31 5.50 -12.34
CA VAL A 120 -12.50 5.47 -11.47
C VAL A 120 -12.73 6.78 -10.72
N ILE A 121 -11.82 7.76 -10.87
CA ILE A 121 -11.93 9.09 -10.27
C ILE A 121 -12.34 10.09 -11.35
N PRO A 122 -13.63 10.42 -11.51
CA PRO A 122 -14.10 11.25 -12.63
C PRO A 122 -13.40 12.61 -12.67
N SER A 123 -13.22 13.26 -11.53
CA SER A 123 -12.56 14.58 -11.44
C SER A 123 -11.08 14.55 -11.87
N PHE A 124 -10.43 13.40 -11.80
CA PHE A 124 -9.08 13.22 -12.33
C PHE A 124 -9.12 12.91 -13.83
N ASN A 125 -9.95 11.94 -14.20
CA ASN A 125 -10.03 11.45 -15.58
C ASN A 125 -10.50 12.54 -16.57
N GLU A 126 -11.53 13.30 -16.20
CA GLU A 126 -12.13 14.35 -17.05
C GLU A 126 -11.33 15.66 -17.05
N CYS A 127 -10.30 15.79 -16.23
CA CYS A 127 -9.50 17.01 -16.16
C CYS A 127 -8.59 17.13 -17.41
N PRO A 128 -8.76 18.15 -18.27
CA PRO A 128 -7.97 18.28 -19.50
C PRO A 128 -6.51 18.69 -19.24
N HIS A 129 -6.25 19.34 -18.12
CA HIS A 129 -4.91 19.79 -17.73
C HIS A 129 -4.56 19.29 -16.33
N LYS A 130 -3.46 18.56 -16.22
CA LYS A 130 -2.98 18.00 -14.95
C LYS A 130 -1.59 18.57 -14.63
N ILE A 131 -1.40 19.02 -13.41
CA ILE A 131 -0.11 19.51 -12.92
C ILE A 131 0.32 18.60 -11.78
N PHE A 132 1.44 17.90 -12.00
CA PHE A 132 2.06 17.06 -10.99
C PHE A 132 3.19 17.83 -10.30
N MET A 133 3.22 17.79 -8.99
CA MET A 133 4.23 18.44 -8.18
C MET A 133 4.83 17.46 -7.20
N SER A 134 6.14 17.29 -7.27
CA SER A 134 6.89 16.45 -6.34
C SER A 134 8.30 16.97 -6.20
N ALA A 135 8.92 16.71 -5.06
CA ALA A 135 10.33 16.98 -4.84
C ALA A 135 11.26 15.90 -5.44
N THR A 136 10.70 14.78 -5.92
CA THR A 136 11.47 13.57 -6.25
C THR A 136 11.01 12.86 -7.53
N ILE A 137 10.28 13.52 -8.42
CA ILE A 137 9.99 12.95 -9.75
C ILE A 137 11.25 13.12 -10.60
N GLU A 138 11.94 12.02 -10.85
CA GLU A 138 13.16 11.98 -11.65
C GLU A 138 12.89 11.56 -13.10
N ASP A 139 11.84 10.74 -13.32
CA ASP A 139 11.45 10.31 -14.65
C ASP A 139 9.91 10.24 -14.83
N ASP A 140 9.49 10.17 -16.07
CA ASP A 140 8.09 10.17 -16.45
C ASP A 140 7.41 8.80 -16.31
N THR A 141 8.18 7.75 -16.04
CA THR A 141 7.68 6.37 -15.94
C THR A 141 6.59 6.25 -14.88
N VAL A 142 6.75 6.97 -13.77
CA VAL A 142 5.76 7.00 -12.68
C VAL A 142 4.44 7.63 -13.16
N LEU A 143 4.49 8.68 -13.98
CA LEU A 143 3.31 9.34 -14.50
C LEU A 143 2.56 8.45 -15.48
N VAL A 144 3.30 7.77 -16.34
CA VAL A 144 2.72 6.83 -17.32
C VAL A 144 2.13 5.62 -16.61
N SER A 145 2.89 4.96 -15.73
CA SER A 145 2.50 3.68 -15.13
C SER A 145 1.43 3.81 -14.04
N HIS A 146 1.48 4.87 -13.22
CA HIS A 146 0.54 5.03 -12.10
C HIS A 146 -0.65 5.95 -12.40
N PHE A 147 -0.53 6.83 -13.39
CA PHE A 147 -1.58 7.80 -13.68
C PHE A 147 -2.15 7.66 -15.09
N ASN A 148 -1.74 6.62 -15.83
CA ASN A 148 -2.20 6.32 -17.18
C ASN A 148 -2.13 7.56 -18.11
N ILE A 149 -1.00 8.28 -18.07
CA ILE A 149 -0.77 9.45 -18.90
C ILE A 149 0.04 9.03 -20.12
N GLU A 150 -0.39 9.45 -21.29
CA GLU A 150 0.38 9.23 -22.52
C GLU A 150 1.71 9.98 -22.44
N SER A 151 2.81 9.33 -22.79
CA SER A 151 4.14 9.94 -22.72
C SER A 151 4.27 11.20 -23.62
N THR A 152 3.48 11.27 -24.68
CA THR A 152 3.40 12.41 -25.59
C THR A 152 2.73 13.64 -24.98
N ASP A 153 1.95 13.45 -23.92
CA ASP A 153 1.22 14.54 -23.23
C ASP A 153 2.03 15.12 -22.07
N ILE A 154 3.18 14.51 -21.76
CA ILE A 154 4.07 14.98 -20.70
C ILE A 154 4.98 16.07 -21.27
N THR A 155 4.85 17.28 -20.73
CA THR A 155 5.73 18.40 -21.09
C THR A 155 7.00 18.36 -20.28
N GLU A 156 8.01 19.12 -20.72
CA GLU A 156 9.27 19.27 -19.99
C GLU A 156 9.03 19.71 -18.53
N ALA A 157 9.76 19.09 -17.59
CA ALA A 157 9.63 19.40 -16.19
C ALA A 157 10.12 20.82 -15.86
N ILE A 158 9.30 21.58 -15.13
CA ILE A 158 9.67 22.91 -14.64
C ILE A 158 10.43 22.74 -13.33
N THR A 159 11.73 22.96 -13.38
CA THR A 159 12.60 22.92 -12.19
C THR A 159 12.95 24.35 -11.75
N PRO A 160 12.80 24.70 -10.46
CA PRO A 160 13.22 26.02 -9.97
C PRO A 160 14.72 26.26 -10.19
N GLU A 161 15.10 27.46 -10.66
CA GLU A 161 16.51 27.82 -10.92
C GLU A 161 17.45 27.64 -9.74
N LYS A 162 16.90 27.67 -8.51
CA LYS A 162 17.64 27.49 -7.25
C LYS A 162 17.30 26.17 -6.55
N ALA A 163 16.81 25.18 -7.28
CA ALA A 163 16.63 23.84 -6.72
C ALA A 163 18.02 23.27 -6.41
N ASN A 164 18.37 23.32 -5.13
CA ASN A 164 19.52 22.58 -4.65
C ASN A 164 19.11 21.11 -4.62
N ASP A 165 19.87 20.28 -5.27
CA ASP A 165 19.75 18.84 -5.20
C ASP A 165 19.63 18.38 -3.75
N ILE A 166 18.78 17.39 -3.51
CA ILE A 166 18.78 16.71 -2.22
C ILE A 166 20.16 16.09 -2.09
N GLY A 167 21.01 16.71 -1.27
CA GLY A 167 22.42 16.36 -1.17
C GLY A 167 22.68 14.87 -1.06
N GLU A 168 23.89 14.45 -1.40
CA GLU A 168 24.33 13.06 -1.38
C GLU A 168 23.86 12.34 -0.10
N ARG A 169 23.23 11.20 -0.27
CA ARG A 169 22.74 10.36 0.81
C ARG A 169 23.68 9.18 1.00
N LEU A 170 24.17 8.98 2.19
CA LEU A 170 24.87 7.78 2.58
C LEU A 170 23.93 6.91 3.41
N ILE A 171 23.55 5.78 2.86
CA ILE A 171 22.79 4.76 3.60
C ILE A 171 23.80 3.83 4.25
N VAL A 172 23.75 3.74 5.57
CA VAL A 172 24.64 2.86 6.35
C VAL A 172 23.77 1.86 7.10
N ILE A 173 24.04 0.58 6.87
CA ILE A 173 23.35 -0.53 7.53
C ILE A 173 24.40 -1.27 8.39
N PRO A 174 24.61 -0.86 9.64
CA PRO A 174 25.65 -1.44 10.49
C PRO A 174 25.45 -2.91 10.77
N GLN A 175 24.20 -3.40 10.75
CA GLN A 175 23.83 -4.79 10.96
C GLN A 175 24.33 -5.72 9.85
N GLU A 176 24.49 -5.23 8.63
CA GLU A 176 25.10 -6.00 7.54
C GLU A 176 26.59 -6.26 7.77
N ILE A 177 27.28 -5.31 8.43
CA ILE A 177 28.69 -5.44 8.76
C ILE A 177 28.86 -6.31 10.02
N ASN A 178 28.01 -6.12 11.01
CA ASN A 178 28.02 -6.87 12.25
C ASN A 178 26.58 -7.19 12.71
N PRO A 179 26.04 -8.39 12.37
CA PRO A 179 24.69 -8.80 12.75
C PRO A 179 24.44 -8.83 14.27
N LYS A 180 25.52 -8.86 15.08
CA LYS A 180 25.45 -8.88 16.55
C LYS A 180 25.67 -7.51 17.18
N ILE A 181 25.61 -6.43 16.39
CA ILE A 181 25.79 -5.08 16.94
C ILE A 181 24.70 -4.77 17.98
N THR A 182 25.11 -4.26 19.13
CA THR A 182 24.18 -3.92 20.22
C THR A 182 23.65 -2.51 20.04
N ASP A 183 22.47 -2.23 20.61
CA ASP A 183 21.85 -0.89 20.60
C ASP A 183 22.77 0.20 21.17
N ASP A 184 23.57 -0.12 22.20
CA ASP A 184 24.51 0.81 22.79
C ASP A 184 25.64 1.15 21.83
N ASN A 185 26.10 0.21 21.02
CA ASN A 185 27.10 0.47 20.00
C ASN A 185 26.51 1.27 18.84
N LEU A 186 25.25 1.00 18.44
CA LEU A 186 24.54 1.81 17.46
C LEU A 186 24.37 3.26 17.93
N LYS A 187 23.95 3.46 19.19
CA LYS A 187 23.82 4.81 19.77
C LYS A 187 25.14 5.57 19.78
N LYS A 188 26.25 4.91 20.13
CA LYS A 188 27.59 5.51 20.09
C LYS A 188 27.99 5.91 18.67
N TYR A 189 27.72 5.04 17.70
CA TYR A 189 28.00 5.29 16.30
C TYR A 189 27.19 6.49 15.76
N PHE A 190 25.89 6.50 16.01
CA PHE A 190 25.04 7.63 15.59
C PHE A 190 25.42 8.93 16.27
N LYS A 191 25.80 8.92 17.54
CA LYS A 191 26.30 10.11 18.23
C LYS A 191 27.60 10.65 17.64
N LEU A 192 28.45 9.76 17.14
CA LEU A 192 29.72 10.15 16.48
C LEU A 192 29.43 10.83 15.12
N ILE A 193 28.47 10.30 14.36
CA ILE A 193 28.15 10.81 13.02
C ILE A 193 27.30 12.08 13.11
N SER A 194 26.33 12.15 14.03
CA SER A 194 25.42 13.30 14.18
C SER A 194 26.14 14.61 14.51
N GLY A 195 27.34 14.54 15.11
CA GLY A 195 28.17 15.72 15.32
C GLY A 195 28.83 16.31 14.05
N LYS A 196 28.75 15.58 12.91
CA LYS A 196 29.39 15.93 11.64
C LYS A 196 28.43 16.09 10.47
N LYS A 197 27.27 15.40 10.50
CA LYS A 197 26.29 15.32 9.43
C LYS A 197 24.89 15.29 10.02
N ASN A 198 23.90 15.70 9.22
CA ASN A 198 22.50 15.44 9.55
C ASN A 198 22.22 13.96 9.42
N VAL A 199 21.73 13.33 10.48
CA VAL A 199 21.45 11.89 10.54
C VAL A 199 19.96 11.70 10.77
N ILE A 200 19.33 10.87 9.93
CA ILE A 200 17.96 10.36 10.12
C ILE A 200 18.09 8.91 10.54
N VAL A 201 17.51 8.55 11.68
CA VAL A 201 17.54 7.19 12.27
C VAL A 201 16.15 6.61 12.23
#